data_c89a8982539583597e63428d847fc8b1
#
_entry.id   c89a8982539583597e63428d847fc8b1
#
_cell.length_a   1.000
_cell.length_b   1.000
_cell.length_c   1.000
_cell.angle_alpha   90.00
_cell.angle_beta   90.00
_cell.angle_gamma   90.00
#
_symmetry.space_group_name_H-M   'P 1'
#
loop_
_entity.id
_entity.type
_entity.pdbx_description
1 polymer ?
#
loop_
_entity_poly.entity_id
_entity_poly.type
_entity_poly.pdbx_seq_one_letter_code
_entity_poly.pdbx_strand_id
1 'polypeptide(L)'
;MRLTIVLCCSLLAAPALAGETKLVLDGPVPDGGLDHFFVPFDVPEGTVEIEVQHDDLSDDNILDWGLDDPSGFRGWGGGNSEPAIVGLDAASRSYVAGPIVAGSWRVVIGKAKLVDLPASYALTVILRDAGTLAPQPERAAYHPFAGLGGGPRWYAGDLHVHSRESGDAKPPLADIAALARSRGLDFVEISDHNTLSQLEFFAAAQAAQPDLLFVPGSEFTTYAGHANAIGASVWVDHKIGQPGVTIAAAAAAYAAQGALFSINHPALDLGDVCIGCAWKHEIPAELAAVEVATGGLDKAGKFLTDDAIAFWDQLCGEGRHL
;
A
#
# COMPACT_ATOMS: atom_id res chain seq x y z
N MET A 1 1.33 -46.23 51.63
CA MET A 1 1.68 -46.44 50.22
C MET A 1 1.10 -45.25 49.46
N ARG A 2 1.95 -44.27 49.11
CA ARG A 2 1.53 -43.07 48.33
C ARG A 2 1.86 -43.34 46.87
N LEU A 3 0.86 -43.33 46.02
CA LEU A 3 0.98 -43.53 44.57
C LEU A 3 1.32 -42.18 43.97
N THR A 4 2.53 -41.99 43.45
CA THR A 4 2.95 -40.80 42.69
C THR A 4 2.62 -41.04 41.23
N ILE A 5 1.62 -40.31 40.71
CA ILE A 5 1.28 -40.30 39.28
C ILE A 5 2.22 -39.31 38.60
N VAL A 6 3.12 -39.80 37.78
CA VAL A 6 3.94 -38.98 36.88
C VAL A 6 3.13 -38.73 35.60
N LEU A 7 2.66 -37.48 35.45
CA LEU A 7 2.00 -37.03 34.21
C LEU A 7 3.10 -36.77 33.19
N CYS A 8 3.23 -37.65 32.21
CA CYS A 8 4.13 -37.47 31.07
C CYS A 8 3.41 -36.55 30.07
N CYS A 9 3.73 -35.26 30.08
CA CYS A 9 3.32 -34.34 29.00
C CYS A 9 4.14 -34.68 27.74
N SER A 10 3.56 -35.42 26.82
CA SER A 10 4.08 -35.55 25.46
C SER A 10 3.83 -34.22 24.74
N LEU A 11 4.87 -33.42 24.58
CA LEU A 11 4.92 -32.34 23.60
C LEU A 11 4.79 -32.98 22.20
N LEU A 12 3.62 -32.89 21.60
CA LEU A 12 3.45 -33.12 20.18
C LEU A 12 4.22 -32.00 19.46
N ALA A 13 5.41 -32.33 18.97
CA ALA A 13 6.12 -31.47 18.03
C ALA A 13 5.21 -31.34 16.78
N ALA A 14 4.84 -30.11 16.44
CA ALA A 14 4.23 -29.85 15.16
C ALA A 14 5.17 -30.37 14.05
N PRO A 15 4.66 -30.98 12.99
CA PRO A 15 5.51 -31.42 11.89
C PRO A 15 6.21 -30.18 11.30
N ALA A 16 7.56 -30.24 11.25
CA ALA A 16 8.34 -29.28 10.51
C ALA A 16 7.90 -29.38 9.03
N LEU A 17 7.73 -28.22 8.37
CA LEU A 17 7.55 -28.18 6.92
C LEU A 17 8.72 -28.94 6.28
N ALA A 18 8.41 -29.85 5.37
CA ALA A 18 9.39 -30.53 4.55
C ALA A 18 9.23 -30.00 3.12
N GLY A 19 9.94 -28.92 2.78
CA GLY A 19 9.91 -28.31 1.46
C GLY A 19 8.75 -27.32 1.27
N GLU A 20 7.84 -27.59 0.35
CA GLU A 20 6.74 -26.71 -0.05
C GLU A 20 5.37 -27.30 0.28
N THR A 21 4.48 -26.49 0.86
CA THR A 21 3.07 -26.85 1.08
C THR A 21 2.18 -25.89 0.31
N LYS A 22 1.22 -26.44 -0.47
CA LYS A 22 0.25 -25.66 -1.24
C LYS A 22 -1.15 -25.74 -0.66
N LEU A 23 -1.80 -24.57 -0.52
CA LEU A 23 -3.20 -24.45 -0.15
C LEU A 23 -3.94 -23.81 -1.32
N VAL A 24 -5.05 -24.40 -1.75
CA VAL A 24 -5.95 -23.82 -2.75
C VAL A 24 -7.19 -23.31 -2.04
N LEU A 25 -7.51 -22.02 -2.22
CA LEU A 25 -8.53 -21.31 -1.47
C LEU A 25 -9.45 -20.53 -2.44
N ASP A 26 -10.20 -21.27 -3.24
CA ASP A 26 -11.13 -20.70 -4.20
C ASP A 26 -12.47 -20.41 -3.56
N GLY A 27 -13.18 -19.40 -4.06
CA GLY A 27 -14.50 -19.10 -3.54
C GLY A 27 -15.25 -18.01 -4.28
N PRO A 28 -16.54 -17.82 -3.92
CA PRO A 28 -17.31 -16.71 -4.44
C PRO A 28 -16.86 -15.39 -3.79
N VAL A 29 -16.87 -14.31 -4.59
CA VAL A 29 -16.79 -12.95 -4.06
C VAL A 29 -18.12 -12.62 -3.37
N PRO A 30 -18.12 -12.12 -2.12
CA PRO A 30 -19.35 -11.77 -1.42
C PRO A 30 -20.16 -10.72 -2.21
N ASP A 31 -21.43 -11.03 -2.48
CA ASP A 31 -22.37 -10.11 -3.08
C ASP A 31 -22.78 -9.03 -2.08
N GLY A 32 -22.60 -7.75 -2.44
CA GLY A 32 -22.85 -6.61 -1.56
C GLY A 32 -21.87 -6.50 -0.38
N GLY A 33 -22.28 -5.80 0.67
CA GLY A 33 -21.46 -5.58 1.87
C GLY A 33 -20.29 -4.61 1.66
N LEU A 34 -19.22 -4.81 2.43
CA LEU A 34 -18.04 -3.96 2.40
C LEU A 34 -17.21 -4.20 1.14
N ASP A 35 -16.45 -3.20 0.74
CA ASP A 35 -15.57 -3.26 -0.43
C ASP A 35 -14.41 -4.25 -0.25
N HIS A 36 -14.06 -4.57 0.98
CA HIS A 36 -12.97 -5.50 1.29
C HIS A 36 -13.49 -6.70 2.10
N PHE A 37 -12.95 -7.88 1.77
CA PHE A 37 -13.15 -9.11 2.53
C PHE A 37 -11.84 -9.87 2.70
N PHE A 38 -11.83 -10.92 3.52
CA PHE A 38 -10.63 -11.61 3.94
C PHE A 38 -10.74 -13.10 3.74
N VAL A 39 -9.67 -13.72 3.25
CA VAL A 39 -9.56 -15.18 3.12
C VAL A 39 -8.45 -15.65 4.06
N PRO A 40 -8.79 -16.25 5.23
CA PRO A 40 -7.81 -16.68 6.20
C PRO A 40 -7.12 -17.98 5.79
N PHE A 41 -5.86 -18.14 6.22
CA PHE A 41 -5.10 -19.38 6.15
C PHE A 41 -4.10 -19.47 7.30
N ASP A 42 -3.74 -20.69 7.70
CA ASP A 42 -2.82 -20.91 8.80
C ASP A 42 -1.39 -21.11 8.30
N VAL A 43 -0.45 -20.41 8.94
CA VAL A 43 0.98 -20.51 8.67
C VAL A 43 1.65 -21.26 9.83
N PRO A 44 2.24 -22.45 9.58
CA PRO A 44 2.90 -23.25 10.61
C PRO A 44 4.26 -22.65 11.00
N GLU A 45 4.76 -23.07 12.17
CA GLU A 45 6.14 -22.80 12.58
C GLU A 45 7.13 -23.37 11.57
N GLY A 46 8.23 -22.64 11.32
CA GLY A 46 9.27 -23.02 10.39
C GLY A 46 9.02 -22.56 8.95
N THR A 47 7.91 -21.88 8.67
CA THR A 47 7.71 -21.19 7.38
C THR A 47 8.70 -20.03 7.27
N VAL A 48 9.42 -19.98 6.16
CA VAL A 48 10.43 -18.96 5.85
C VAL A 48 9.95 -17.97 4.79
N GLU A 49 9.10 -18.46 3.88
CA GLU A 49 8.54 -17.66 2.80
C GLU A 49 7.08 -18.05 2.53
N ILE A 50 6.26 -17.06 2.23
CA ILE A 50 4.88 -17.23 1.78
C ILE A 50 4.78 -16.62 0.38
N GLU A 51 4.21 -17.38 -0.56
CA GLU A 51 3.78 -16.87 -1.86
C GLU A 51 2.26 -17.01 -1.99
N VAL A 52 1.61 -15.95 -2.46
CA VAL A 52 0.19 -15.95 -2.80
C VAL A 52 0.04 -15.65 -4.28
N GLN A 53 -0.40 -16.65 -5.03
CA GLN A 53 -0.86 -16.51 -6.42
C GLN A 53 -2.37 -16.27 -6.38
N HIS A 54 -2.87 -15.36 -7.20
CA HIS A 54 -4.26 -14.92 -7.19
C HIS A 54 -4.79 -14.68 -8.60
N ASP A 55 -6.10 -14.84 -8.77
CA ASP A 55 -6.82 -14.64 -10.04
C ASP A 55 -8.27 -14.25 -9.71
N ASP A 56 -8.82 -13.26 -10.38
CA ASP A 56 -10.22 -12.84 -10.26
C ASP A 56 -11.17 -13.60 -11.22
N LEU A 57 -10.63 -14.53 -12.01
CA LEU A 57 -11.36 -15.44 -12.89
C LEU A 57 -12.27 -14.73 -13.91
N SER A 58 -11.97 -13.48 -14.26
CA SER A 58 -12.76 -12.67 -15.19
C SER A 58 -11.86 -11.67 -15.92
N ASP A 59 -12.18 -11.38 -17.17
CA ASP A 59 -11.52 -10.33 -17.95
C ASP A 59 -12.11 -8.92 -17.66
N ASP A 60 -13.28 -8.86 -17.02
CA ASP A 60 -14.06 -7.64 -16.83
C ASP A 60 -14.14 -7.16 -15.37
N ASN A 61 -14.01 -8.08 -14.40
CA ASN A 61 -13.90 -7.75 -12.97
C ASN A 61 -12.49 -7.27 -12.64
N ILE A 62 -12.35 -6.52 -11.56
CA ILE A 62 -11.05 -6.14 -10.99
C ILE A 62 -11.11 -6.37 -9.51
N LEU A 63 -10.30 -7.32 -9.03
CA LEU A 63 -10.06 -7.52 -7.62
C LEU A 63 -8.66 -7.02 -7.26
N ASP A 64 -8.57 -6.34 -6.14
CA ASP A 64 -7.31 -5.90 -5.56
C ASP A 64 -6.84 -6.89 -4.48
N TRP A 65 -5.52 -6.99 -4.31
CA TRP A 65 -4.90 -8.00 -3.49
C TRP A 65 -3.93 -7.42 -2.48
N GLY A 66 -4.04 -7.89 -1.25
CA GLY A 66 -3.13 -7.56 -0.15
C GLY A 66 -2.92 -8.75 0.77
N LEU A 67 -2.05 -8.60 1.75
CA LEU A 67 -1.70 -9.62 2.71
C LEU A 67 -1.58 -9.00 4.10
N ASP A 68 -2.24 -9.63 5.08
CA ASP A 68 -2.08 -9.34 6.49
C ASP A 68 -1.50 -10.57 7.22
N ASP A 69 -0.59 -10.34 8.15
CA ASP A 69 -0.10 -11.34 9.10
C ASP A 69 -0.86 -11.24 10.46
N PRO A 70 -0.55 -12.08 11.46
CA PRO A 70 -1.19 -11.98 12.78
C PRO A 70 -1.02 -10.63 13.49
N SER A 71 -0.01 -9.82 13.12
CA SER A 71 0.21 -8.48 13.66
C SER A 71 -0.43 -7.37 12.82
N GLY A 72 -0.84 -7.66 11.60
CA GLY A 72 -1.52 -6.75 10.68
C GLY A 72 -0.91 -6.71 9.28
N PHE A 73 -0.75 -5.53 8.75
CA PHE A 73 -0.38 -5.28 7.35
C PHE A 73 0.99 -5.84 6.93
N ARG A 74 1.00 -6.57 5.80
CA ARG A 74 2.22 -7.10 5.15
C ARG A 74 2.40 -6.63 3.71
N GLY A 75 1.42 -5.96 3.13
CA GLY A 75 1.53 -5.36 1.81
C GLY A 75 0.20 -5.25 1.08
N TRP A 76 0.19 -4.42 0.04
CA TRP A 76 -0.95 -4.18 -0.82
C TRP A 76 -0.50 -4.00 -2.26
N GLY A 77 -0.78 -4.99 -3.10
CA GLY A 77 -0.45 -4.99 -4.52
C GLY A 77 -1.50 -4.31 -5.40
N GLY A 78 -2.70 -4.00 -4.84
CA GLY A 78 -3.82 -3.52 -5.65
C GLY A 78 -4.18 -4.52 -6.76
N GLY A 79 -4.55 -4.03 -7.93
CA GLY A 79 -4.89 -4.83 -9.13
C GLY A 79 -3.68 -5.43 -9.88
N ASN A 80 -2.51 -5.46 -9.26
CA ASN A 80 -1.30 -6.08 -9.79
C ASN A 80 -1.49 -7.60 -9.90
N SER A 81 -1.12 -8.19 -11.03
CA SER A 81 -1.24 -9.64 -11.31
C SER A 81 -0.02 -10.47 -10.88
N GLU A 82 1.03 -9.82 -10.34
CA GLU A 82 2.23 -10.53 -9.87
C GLU A 82 1.95 -11.23 -8.53
N PRO A 83 2.52 -12.43 -8.27
CA PRO A 83 2.37 -13.08 -6.98
C PRO A 83 2.90 -12.23 -5.83
N ALA A 84 2.15 -12.22 -4.72
CA ALA A 84 2.63 -11.67 -3.46
C ALA A 84 3.62 -12.65 -2.82
N ILE A 85 4.89 -12.26 -2.67
CA ILE A 85 5.90 -13.08 -2.01
C ILE A 85 6.47 -12.32 -0.82
N VAL A 86 6.48 -12.94 0.34
CA VAL A 86 7.02 -12.36 1.58
C VAL A 86 7.95 -13.34 2.26
N GLY A 87 9.19 -12.92 2.48
CA GLY A 87 10.22 -13.66 3.21
C GLY A 87 10.93 -12.76 4.23
N LEU A 88 11.93 -13.32 4.92
CA LEU A 88 12.65 -12.61 5.97
C LEU A 88 13.42 -11.38 5.44
N ASP A 89 14.20 -11.58 4.36
CA ASP A 89 15.15 -10.59 3.85
C ASP A 89 14.78 -10.09 2.44
N ALA A 90 13.65 -10.54 1.92
CA ALA A 90 13.16 -10.16 0.60
C ALA A 90 11.64 -10.28 0.52
N ALA A 91 11.04 -9.43 -0.30
CA ALA A 91 9.62 -9.50 -0.66
C ALA A 91 9.43 -9.07 -2.11
N SER A 92 8.33 -9.49 -2.74
CA SER A 92 7.90 -8.89 -4.01
C SER A 92 7.52 -7.42 -3.80
N ARG A 93 7.43 -6.66 -4.89
CA ARG A 93 7.04 -5.24 -4.82
C ARG A 93 5.70 -5.09 -4.11
N SER A 94 5.48 -3.97 -3.46
CA SER A 94 4.30 -3.63 -2.66
C SER A 94 4.17 -4.38 -1.34
N TYR A 95 5.10 -5.30 -1.04
CA TYR A 95 5.09 -6.10 0.19
C TYR A 95 6.32 -5.85 1.06
N VAL A 96 6.11 -5.98 2.37
CA VAL A 96 7.13 -5.70 3.40
C VAL A 96 7.83 -6.99 3.79
N ALA A 97 9.17 -7.02 3.68
CA ALA A 97 9.99 -8.13 4.15
C ALA A 97 10.00 -8.18 5.70
N GLY A 98 10.33 -9.33 6.24
CA GLY A 98 10.44 -9.51 7.68
C GLY A 98 10.09 -10.91 8.16
N PRO A 99 10.20 -11.20 9.47
CA PRO A 99 9.93 -12.51 10.02
C PRO A 99 8.53 -13.04 9.65
N ILE A 100 8.48 -14.31 9.29
CA ILE A 100 7.21 -15.02 9.07
C ILE A 100 6.75 -15.57 10.41
N VAL A 101 5.72 -14.94 10.97
CA VAL A 101 5.14 -15.34 12.25
C VAL A 101 4.12 -16.45 12.02
N ALA A 102 4.26 -17.57 12.74
CA ALA A 102 3.27 -18.64 12.70
C ALA A 102 1.91 -18.15 13.26
N GLY A 103 0.82 -18.63 12.68
CA GLY A 103 -0.53 -18.24 13.08
C GLY A 103 -1.45 -17.99 11.91
N SER A 104 -2.56 -17.32 12.17
CA SER A 104 -3.56 -17.04 11.13
C SER A 104 -3.19 -15.80 10.35
N TRP A 105 -2.86 -15.99 9.08
CA TRP A 105 -2.68 -14.97 8.06
C TRP A 105 -3.96 -14.83 7.23
N ARG A 106 -4.06 -13.77 6.44
CA ARG A 106 -5.21 -13.61 5.55
C ARG A 106 -4.84 -12.86 4.28
N VAL A 107 -5.34 -13.34 3.16
CA VAL A 107 -5.36 -12.55 1.94
C VAL A 107 -6.46 -11.51 2.08
N VAL A 108 -6.13 -10.26 1.80
CA VAL A 108 -7.08 -9.15 1.74
C VAL A 108 -7.51 -9.00 0.29
N ILE A 109 -8.82 -9.03 0.05
CA ILE A 109 -9.37 -8.87 -1.30
C ILE A 109 -10.24 -7.64 -1.34
N GLY A 110 -9.92 -6.71 -2.25
CA GLY A 110 -10.72 -5.53 -2.54
C GLY A 110 -11.59 -5.74 -3.78
N LYS A 111 -12.82 -5.27 -3.75
CA LYS A 111 -13.78 -5.34 -4.87
C LYS A 111 -13.74 -4.05 -5.68
N ALA A 112 -12.64 -3.83 -6.43
CA ALA A 112 -12.44 -2.59 -7.17
C ALA A 112 -13.50 -2.39 -8.26
N LYS A 113 -13.83 -3.45 -9.00
CA LYS A 113 -14.88 -3.43 -10.02
C LYS A 113 -15.52 -4.80 -10.15
N LEU A 114 -16.83 -4.88 -10.08
CA LEU A 114 -17.61 -6.10 -10.28
C LEU A 114 -18.70 -5.85 -11.33
N VAL A 115 -18.57 -6.43 -12.50
CA VAL A 115 -19.53 -6.33 -13.62
C VAL A 115 -19.96 -7.71 -14.12
N ASP A 116 -19.09 -8.69 -14.04
CA ASP A 116 -19.36 -10.08 -14.37
C ASP A 116 -19.73 -10.84 -13.10
N LEU A 117 -21.02 -11.17 -12.96
CA LEU A 117 -21.60 -11.74 -11.74
C LEU A 117 -22.30 -13.09 -12.03
N PRO A 118 -22.25 -14.07 -11.11
CA PRO A 118 -21.58 -14.02 -9.81
C PRO A 118 -20.06 -14.07 -9.93
N ALA A 119 -19.35 -13.20 -9.23
CA ALA A 119 -17.90 -13.15 -9.24
C ALA A 119 -17.28 -14.21 -8.33
N SER A 120 -16.09 -14.68 -8.69
CA SER A 120 -15.31 -15.65 -7.91
C SER A 120 -13.85 -15.27 -7.92
N TYR A 121 -13.06 -15.88 -7.02
CA TYR A 121 -11.62 -15.71 -6.95
C TYR A 121 -10.94 -17.09 -6.84
N ALA A 122 -9.70 -17.19 -7.28
CA ALA A 122 -8.82 -18.32 -7.06
C ALA A 122 -7.52 -17.87 -6.40
N LEU A 123 -7.14 -18.57 -5.33
CA LEU A 123 -5.90 -18.35 -4.60
C LEU A 123 -5.11 -19.65 -4.49
N THR A 124 -3.80 -19.57 -4.71
CA THR A 124 -2.86 -20.61 -4.31
C THR A 124 -1.86 -20.01 -3.33
N VAL A 125 -1.94 -20.42 -2.07
CA VAL A 125 -0.96 -20.04 -1.04
C VAL A 125 0.12 -21.13 -0.98
N ILE A 126 1.37 -20.73 -1.10
CA ILE A 126 2.54 -21.62 -1.08
C ILE A 126 3.38 -21.25 0.13
N LEU A 127 3.52 -22.19 1.06
CA LEU A 127 4.32 -22.05 2.27
C LEU A 127 5.62 -22.81 2.10
N ARG A 128 6.78 -22.16 2.31
CA ARG A 128 8.09 -22.74 2.09
C ARG A 128 8.98 -22.66 3.34
N ASP A 129 9.84 -23.65 3.51
CA ASP A 129 10.89 -23.70 4.52
C ASP A 129 12.23 -23.09 4.05
N ALA A 130 12.28 -22.60 2.81
CA ALA A 130 13.41 -21.90 2.21
C ALA A 130 12.93 -20.76 1.31
N GLY A 131 13.66 -19.63 1.30
CA GLY A 131 13.37 -18.49 0.44
C GLY A 131 13.68 -18.78 -1.03
N THR A 132 12.84 -18.27 -1.93
CA THR A 132 13.04 -18.34 -3.40
C THR A 132 13.49 -17.03 -3.99
N LEU A 133 13.16 -15.90 -3.36
CA LEU A 133 13.63 -14.59 -3.78
C LEU A 133 15.13 -14.42 -3.50
N ALA A 134 15.81 -13.76 -4.43
CA ALA A 134 17.17 -13.31 -4.18
C ALA A 134 17.17 -12.29 -3.01
N PRO A 135 18.19 -12.33 -2.12
CA PRO A 135 18.30 -11.34 -1.06
C PRO A 135 18.30 -9.91 -1.62
N GLN A 136 17.61 -9.00 -0.93
CA GLN A 136 17.48 -7.58 -1.28
C GLN A 136 18.23 -6.73 -0.23
N PRO A 137 19.57 -6.66 -0.29
CA PRO A 137 20.40 -6.02 0.74
C PRO A 137 20.19 -4.50 0.83
N GLU A 138 19.53 -3.90 -0.15
CA GLU A 138 19.14 -2.50 -0.14
C GLU A 138 17.92 -2.21 0.76
N ARG A 139 17.17 -3.23 1.17
CA ARG A 139 16.07 -3.08 2.12
C ARG A 139 16.62 -2.80 3.52
N ALA A 140 16.15 -1.76 4.16
CA ALA A 140 16.50 -1.39 5.52
C ALA A 140 15.33 -0.68 6.20
N ALA A 141 15.26 -0.77 7.52
CA ALA A 141 14.28 0.00 8.28
C ALA A 141 14.41 1.50 7.95
N TYR A 142 13.29 2.16 7.70
CA TYR A 142 13.28 3.58 7.45
C TYR A 142 13.66 4.36 8.71
N HIS A 143 14.52 5.36 8.51
CA HIS A 143 14.84 6.37 9.52
C HIS A 143 14.74 7.76 8.86
N PRO A 144 14.16 8.76 9.56
CA PRO A 144 14.09 10.12 9.01
C PRO A 144 15.45 10.68 8.63
N PHE A 145 15.52 11.33 7.47
CA PHE A 145 16.74 11.97 6.98
C PHE A 145 16.85 13.41 7.52
N ALA A 146 18.07 13.94 7.50
CA ALA A 146 18.27 15.36 7.69
C ALA A 146 17.68 16.13 6.49
N GLY A 147 17.05 17.26 6.77
CA GLY A 147 16.57 18.14 5.70
C GLY A 147 17.69 18.66 4.82
N LEU A 148 17.32 19.17 3.65
CA LEU A 148 18.27 19.83 2.72
C LEU A 148 18.95 21.00 3.40
N GLY A 149 20.28 21.06 3.27
CA GLY A 149 21.08 22.20 3.75
C GLY A 149 20.88 23.46 2.91
N GLY A 150 21.47 24.59 3.35
CA GLY A 150 21.54 25.83 2.55
C GLY A 150 20.72 27.00 3.07
N GLY A 151 20.05 26.86 4.21
CA GLY A 151 19.23 27.94 4.83
C GLY A 151 17.88 28.21 4.13
N PRO A 152 17.14 29.24 4.55
CA PRO A 152 15.81 29.53 4.00
C PRO A 152 15.89 29.91 2.52
N ARG A 153 15.18 29.20 1.67
CA ARG A 153 15.00 29.48 0.24
C ARG A 153 13.72 28.80 -0.24
N TRP A 154 13.34 29.06 -1.48
CA TRP A 154 12.33 28.25 -2.15
C TRP A 154 12.93 26.91 -2.57
N TYR A 155 12.16 25.86 -2.36
CA TYR A 155 12.46 24.49 -2.78
C TYR A 155 11.43 24.07 -3.81
N ALA A 156 11.89 23.43 -4.89
CA ALA A 156 11.02 22.82 -5.89
C ALA A 156 10.88 21.35 -5.62
N GLY A 157 9.68 20.81 -5.68
CA GLY A 157 9.44 19.39 -5.46
C GLY A 157 8.17 18.88 -6.12
N ASP A 158 8.02 17.57 -6.11
CA ASP A 158 6.83 16.87 -6.52
C ASP A 158 6.29 16.09 -5.31
N LEU A 159 4.99 16.22 -5.06
CA LEU A 159 4.31 15.65 -3.90
C LEU A 159 3.37 14.50 -4.27
N HIS A 160 3.48 13.95 -5.49
CA HIS A 160 2.69 12.81 -5.93
C HIS A 160 3.46 11.98 -6.98
N VAL A 161 4.27 11.05 -6.50
CA VAL A 161 5.13 10.23 -7.35
C VAL A 161 5.07 8.76 -6.92
N HIS A 162 4.80 7.87 -7.90
CA HIS A 162 4.77 6.43 -7.66
C HIS A 162 6.07 5.75 -8.07
N SER A 163 6.58 4.91 -7.20
CA SER A 163 7.72 4.04 -7.47
C SER A 163 7.28 2.65 -7.92
N ARG A 164 8.23 1.79 -8.24
CA ARG A 164 7.96 0.38 -8.56
C ARG A 164 7.27 -0.39 -7.43
N GLU A 165 7.26 0.13 -6.22
CA GLU A 165 6.56 -0.47 -5.09
C GLU A 165 5.05 -0.19 -5.12
N SER A 166 4.60 0.75 -5.94
CA SER A 166 3.18 0.91 -6.26
C SER A 166 2.73 -0.12 -7.29
N GLY A 167 1.52 -0.67 -7.16
CA GLY A 167 0.97 -1.68 -8.07
C GLY A 167 0.92 -1.24 -9.54
N ASP A 168 0.78 0.05 -9.78
CA ASP A 168 0.57 0.69 -11.09
C ASP A 168 1.84 1.26 -11.74
N ALA A 169 2.95 1.38 -11.01
CA ALA A 169 4.17 2.01 -11.51
C ALA A 169 5.34 1.02 -11.65
N LYS A 170 6.38 1.42 -12.39
CA LYS A 170 7.55 0.58 -12.68
C LYS A 170 8.90 1.19 -12.31
N PRO A 171 9.09 2.56 -12.27
CA PRO A 171 10.40 3.12 -12.10
C PRO A 171 10.95 2.88 -10.68
N PRO A 172 12.22 2.43 -10.55
CA PRO A 172 12.89 2.39 -9.27
C PRO A 172 13.23 3.82 -8.81
N LEU A 173 13.52 3.99 -7.51
CA LEU A 173 13.85 5.30 -6.93
C LEU A 173 15.04 5.99 -7.64
N ALA A 174 15.98 5.23 -8.20
CA ALA A 174 17.11 5.79 -8.96
C ALA A 174 16.66 6.52 -10.24
N ASP A 175 15.69 5.96 -10.97
CA ASP A 175 15.17 6.57 -12.20
C ASP A 175 14.30 7.79 -11.87
N ILE A 176 13.50 7.72 -10.79
CA ILE A 176 12.73 8.85 -10.27
C ILE A 176 13.69 9.99 -9.89
N ALA A 177 14.77 9.69 -9.17
CA ALA A 177 15.77 10.67 -8.80
C ALA A 177 16.45 11.31 -10.03
N ALA A 178 16.78 10.51 -11.04
CA ALA A 178 17.38 11.03 -12.29
C ALA A 178 16.42 11.99 -13.00
N LEU A 179 15.14 11.66 -13.08
CA LEU A 179 14.11 12.52 -13.65
C LEU A 179 13.93 13.80 -12.82
N ALA A 180 13.79 13.69 -11.50
CA ALA A 180 13.62 14.81 -10.59
C ALA A 180 14.77 15.84 -10.73
N ARG A 181 16.00 15.36 -10.72
CA ARG A 181 17.19 16.20 -10.94
C ARG A 181 17.20 16.85 -12.32
N SER A 182 16.80 16.13 -13.36
CA SER A 182 16.71 16.70 -14.72
C SER A 182 15.67 17.83 -14.84
N ARG A 183 14.70 17.85 -13.91
CA ARG A 183 13.66 18.88 -13.78
C ARG A 183 14.03 19.98 -12.79
N GLY A 184 15.18 19.87 -12.11
CA GLY A 184 15.63 20.84 -11.11
C GLY A 184 14.85 20.76 -9.79
N LEU A 185 14.29 19.59 -9.46
CA LEU A 185 13.61 19.38 -8.18
C LEU A 185 14.64 19.21 -7.06
N ASP A 186 14.31 19.73 -5.90
CA ASP A 186 15.05 19.60 -4.65
C ASP A 186 14.58 18.39 -3.82
N PHE A 187 13.30 18.03 -3.96
CA PHE A 187 12.70 16.89 -3.25
C PHE A 187 11.62 16.20 -4.08
N VAL A 188 11.34 14.95 -3.72
CA VAL A 188 10.20 14.17 -4.22
C VAL A 188 9.57 13.41 -3.07
N GLU A 189 8.26 13.44 -2.98
CA GLU A 189 7.51 12.53 -2.13
C GLU A 189 7.24 11.25 -2.92
N ILE A 190 7.45 10.10 -2.30
CA ILE A 190 7.08 8.81 -2.88
C ILE A 190 5.79 8.34 -2.19
N SER A 191 4.71 8.40 -2.94
CA SER A 191 3.34 8.20 -2.47
C SER A 191 2.70 6.93 -3.05
N ASP A 192 3.37 5.79 -2.94
CA ASP A 192 2.87 4.52 -3.48
C ASP A 192 1.51 4.14 -2.87
N HIS A 193 0.62 3.55 -3.68
CA HIS A 193 -0.75 3.19 -3.30
C HIS A 193 -0.80 2.23 -2.12
N ASN A 194 -1.34 2.68 -0.99
CA ASN A 194 -1.65 1.88 0.21
C ASN A 194 -0.52 1.01 0.75
N THR A 195 0.74 1.27 0.36
CA THR A 195 1.91 0.54 0.84
C THR A 195 2.96 1.49 1.42
N LEU A 196 3.88 0.96 2.20
CA LEU A 196 5.07 1.65 2.68
C LEU A 196 6.35 0.84 2.38
N SER A 197 6.26 -0.17 1.49
CA SER A 197 7.41 -1.01 1.13
C SER A 197 8.53 -0.21 0.46
N GLN A 198 8.22 0.91 -0.23
CA GLN A 198 9.20 1.82 -0.80
C GLN A 198 10.14 2.42 0.25
N LEU A 199 9.69 2.59 1.49
CA LEU A 199 10.51 3.17 2.56
C LEU A 199 11.72 2.30 2.91
N GLU A 200 11.64 0.99 2.70
CA GLU A 200 12.76 0.08 2.92
C GLU A 200 13.95 0.35 1.98
N PHE A 201 13.72 1.02 0.86
CA PHE A 201 14.75 1.39 -0.13
C PHE A 201 15.27 2.83 0.04
N PHE A 202 14.65 3.63 0.91
CA PHE A 202 14.99 5.06 1.05
C PHE A 202 16.43 5.28 1.54
N ALA A 203 16.93 4.47 2.46
CA ALA A 203 18.29 4.64 2.98
C ALA A 203 19.34 4.54 1.85
N ALA A 204 19.21 3.54 0.98
CA ALA A 204 20.11 3.34 -0.16
C ALA A 204 19.93 4.45 -1.21
N ALA A 205 18.68 4.82 -1.53
CA ALA A 205 18.37 5.86 -2.49
C ALA A 205 18.89 7.23 -2.03
N GLN A 206 18.66 7.62 -0.77
CA GLN A 206 19.12 8.89 -0.21
C GLN A 206 20.65 8.96 -0.15
N ALA A 207 21.32 7.87 0.22
CA ALA A 207 22.79 7.82 0.22
C ALA A 207 23.38 8.01 -1.19
N ALA A 208 22.71 7.50 -2.22
CA ALA A 208 23.11 7.65 -3.62
C ALA A 208 22.78 9.04 -4.20
N GLN A 209 21.86 9.79 -3.58
CA GLN A 209 21.33 11.08 -4.07
C GLN A 209 21.29 12.12 -2.95
N PRO A 210 22.44 12.58 -2.42
CA PRO A 210 22.50 13.46 -1.24
C PRO A 210 21.90 14.85 -1.47
N ASP A 211 21.78 15.27 -2.74
CA ASP A 211 21.25 16.60 -3.12
C ASP A 211 19.76 16.59 -3.47
N LEU A 212 19.09 15.43 -3.43
CA LEU A 212 17.66 15.26 -3.61
C LEU A 212 17.10 14.65 -2.34
N LEU A 213 16.08 15.28 -1.74
CA LEU A 213 15.40 14.70 -0.57
C LEU A 213 14.27 13.78 -1.00
N PHE A 214 14.30 12.54 -0.55
CA PHE A 214 13.15 11.65 -0.61
C PHE A 214 12.26 11.88 0.62
N VAL A 215 11.04 12.35 0.38
CA VAL A 215 10.03 12.53 1.42
C VAL A 215 9.19 11.26 1.50
N PRO A 216 9.01 10.67 2.69
CA PRO A 216 8.14 9.52 2.85
C PRO A 216 6.69 9.92 2.65
N GLY A 217 5.86 9.02 2.15
CA GLY A 217 4.43 9.22 2.01
C GLY A 217 3.73 7.96 1.56
N SER A 218 2.44 8.06 1.41
CA SER A 218 1.59 7.02 0.82
C SER A 218 0.37 7.67 0.20
N GLU A 219 -0.01 7.26 -0.98
CA GLU A 219 -1.33 7.59 -1.48
C GLU A 219 -2.35 6.66 -0.83
N PHE A 220 -3.11 7.24 0.10
CA PHE A 220 -4.25 6.59 0.74
C PHE A 220 -5.37 6.45 -0.28
N THR A 221 -5.48 5.28 -0.87
CA THR A 221 -6.34 4.98 -2.01
C THR A 221 -7.56 4.21 -1.57
N THR A 222 -8.73 4.72 -1.93
CA THR A 222 -10.02 4.05 -1.73
C THR A 222 -10.78 4.01 -3.05
N TYR A 223 -11.87 3.27 -3.12
CA TYR A 223 -12.74 3.23 -4.32
C TYR A 223 -13.68 4.46 -4.43
N ALA A 224 -13.47 5.48 -3.60
CA ALA A 224 -14.31 6.68 -3.55
C ALA A 224 -13.50 7.98 -3.30
N GLY A 225 -12.21 7.95 -3.51
CA GLY A 225 -11.32 9.10 -3.35
C GLY A 225 -9.92 8.70 -2.93
N HIS A 226 -8.91 9.46 -3.38
CA HIS A 226 -7.51 9.27 -3.04
C HIS A 226 -6.97 10.49 -2.29
N ALA A 227 -6.00 10.28 -1.41
CA ALA A 227 -5.31 11.36 -0.72
C ALA A 227 -3.86 10.99 -0.41
N ASN A 228 -2.93 11.90 -0.60
CA ASN A 228 -1.56 11.72 -0.14
C ASN A 228 -1.43 12.02 1.35
N ALA A 229 -0.71 11.16 2.02
CA ALA A 229 -0.25 11.36 3.38
C ALA A 229 1.22 11.77 3.38
N ILE A 230 1.48 13.05 3.07
CA ILE A 230 2.81 13.61 2.86
C ILE A 230 3.59 13.61 4.18
N GLY A 231 4.71 12.90 4.23
CA GLY A 231 5.51 12.73 5.44
C GLY A 231 5.15 11.49 6.26
N ALA A 232 4.18 10.69 5.83
CA ALA A 232 3.78 9.47 6.55
C ALA A 232 4.84 8.38 6.45
N SER A 233 5.10 7.70 7.57
CA SER A 233 6.02 6.57 7.66
C SER A 233 5.46 5.37 8.43
N VAL A 234 4.21 5.47 8.88
CA VAL A 234 3.46 4.38 9.51
C VAL A 234 2.19 4.16 8.71
N TRP A 235 1.98 2.91 8.32
CA TRP A 235 0.81 2.53 7.53
C TRP A 235 -0.50 2.79 8.27
N VAL A 236 -1.51 3.25 7.55
CA VAL A 236 -2.88 3.47 8.03
C VAL A 236 -3.85 2.62 7.22
N ASP A 237 -4.81 1.98 7.88
CA ASP A 237 -5.77 1.10 7.22
C ASP A 237 -6.67 1.88 6.26
N HIS A 238 -6.67 1.45 4.99
CA HIS A 238 -7.41 2.06 3.89
C HIS A 238 -8.76 1.38 3.59
N LYS A 239 -9.07 0.27 4.25
CA LYS A 239 -10.27 -0.54 4.01
C LYS A 239 -11.51 0.10 4.62
N ILE A 240 -11.92 1.25 4.06
CA ILE A 240 -13.05 2.06 4.55
C ILE A 240 -14.30 1.18 4.73
N GLY A 241 -15.00 1.41 5.86
CA GLY A 241 -16.18 0.65 6.26
C GLY A 241 -15.89 -0.54 7.17
N GLN A 242 -14.65 -1.02 7.24
CA GLN A 242 -14.26 -1.98 8.30
C GLN A 242 -14.39 -1.31 9.69
N PRO A 243 -14.57 -2.08 10.77
CA PRO A 243 -14.74 -1.51 12.10
C PRO A 243 -13.63 -0.51 12.48
N GLY A 244 -14.01 0.75 12.70
CA GLY A 244 -13.10 1.83 13.05
C GLY A 244 -12.35 2.47 11.87
N VAL A 245 -12.51 1.98 10.64
CA VAL A 245 -11.85 2.50 9.44
C VAL A 245 -12.77 3.49 8.73
N THR A 246 -12.47 4.78 8.88
CA THR A 246 -13.19 5.89 8.24
C THR A 246 -12.19 6.91 7.70
N ILE A 247 -12.62 7.77 6.78
CA ILE A 247 -11.77 8.87 6.28
C ILE A 247 -11.29 9.77 7.42
N ALA A 248 -12.18 10.14 8.35
CA ALA A 248 -11.81 10.97 9.49
C ALA A 248 -10.78 10.27 10.40
N ALA A 249 -10.93 8.97 10.66
CA ALA A 249 -9.96 8.21 11.46
C ALA A 249 -8.60 8.10 10.75
N ALA A 250 -8.60 7.88 9.42
CA ALA A 250 -7.38 7.82 8.63
C ALA A 250 -6.64 9.17 8.61
N ALA A 251 -7.34 10.26 8.32
CA ALA A 251 -6.76 11.61 8.33
C ALA A 251 -6.18 11.98 9.71
N ALA A 252 -6.92 11.67 10.81
CA ALA A 252 -6.42 11.87 12.17
C ALA A 252 -5.19 11.02 12.49
N ALA A 253 -5.15 9.76 12.02
CA ALA A 253 -3.99 8.88 12.22
C ALA A 253 -2.75 9.37 11.47
N TYR A 254 -2.90 9.95 10.29
CA TYR A 254 -1.82 10.59 9.56
C TYR A 254 -1.37 11.90 10.23
N ALA A 255 -2.30 12.73 10.66
CA ALA A 255 -1.97 13.95 11.42
C ALA A 255 -1.22 13.63 12.73
N ALA A 256 -1.55 12.53 13.41
CA ALA A 256 -0.86 12.08 14.61
C ALA A 256 0.61 11.66 14.34
N GLN A 257 0.98 11.33 13.12
CA GLN A 257 2.35 11.09 12.68
C GLN A 257 3.08 12.39 12.30
N GLY A 258 2.39 13.53 12.24
CA GLY A 258 2.88 14.79 11.69
C GLY A 258 2.83 14.86 10.17
N ALA A 259 2.14 13.93 9.52
CA ALA A 259 1.92 13.94 8.08
C ALA A 259 0.80 14.92 7.69
N LEU A 260 0.89 15.48 6.49
CA LEU A 260 -0.14 16.32 5.90
C LEU A 260 -1.07 15.45 5.05
N PHE A 261 -2.37 15.58 5.25
CA PHE A 261 -3.38 14.88 4.45
C PHE A 261 -3.84 15.79 3.31
N SER A 262 -3.55 15.41 2.06
CA SER A 262 -3.88 16.16 0.84
C SER A 262 -4.81 15.35 -0.04
N ILE A 263 -5.98 15.87 -0.38
CA ILE A 263 -6.87 15.21 -1.36
C ILE A 263 -6.23 15.29 -2.73
N ASN A 264 -6.08 14.14 -3.40
CA ASN A 264 -5.49 14.03 -4.72
C ASN A 264 -6.55 14.19 -5.81
N HIS A 265 -6.16 14.83 -6.93
CA HIS A 265 -6.93 14.91 -8.20
C HIS A 265 -8.45 14.76 -8.03
N PRO A 266 -9.12 15.61 -7.20
CA PRO A 266 -10.48 15.37 -6.67
C PRO A 266 -11.58 15.25 -7.74
N ALA A 267 -11.33 15.74 -8.94
CA ALA A 267 -12.27 15.73 -10.07
C ALA A 267 -11.86 14.77 -11.19
N LEU A 268 -10.80 13.94 -10.98
CA LEU A 268 -10.28 13.05 -12.01
C LEU A 268 -11.19 11.83 -12.17
N ASP A 269 -11.66 11.57 -13.39
CA ASP A 269 -12.39 10.36 -13.76
C ASP A 269 -11.76 9.74 -15.01
N LEU A 270 -11.02 8.66 -14.84
CA LEU A 270 -10.38 7.90 -15.91
C LEU A 270 -10.97 6.50 -16.09
N GLY A 271 -12.11 6.21 -15.46
CA GLY A 271 -12.75 4.89 -15.49
C GLY A 271 -11.83 3.83 -14.89
N ASP A 272 -11.69 2.68 -15.55
CA ASP A 272 -10.91 1.54 -15.06
C ASP A 272 -9.40 1.82 -14.92
N VAL A 273 -8.89 2.88 -15.53
CA VAL A 273 -7.48 3.28 -15.41
C VAL A 273 -7.18 3.87 -14.04
N CYS A 274 -8.18 4.46 -13.40
CA CYS A 274 -8.06 5.00 -12.05
C CYS A 274 -9.41 4.86 -11.32
N ILE A 275 -9.64 3.71 -10.74
CA ILE A 275 -10.87 3.42 -9.99
C ILE A 275 -10.88 4.22 -8.69
N GLY A 276 -11.94 5.00 -8.49
CA GLY A 276 -12.11 5.81 -7.28
C GLY A 276 -11.32 7.11 -7.25
N CYS A 277 -10.67 7.56 -8.32
CA CYS A 277 -9.88 8.78 -8.35
C CYS A 277 -10.64 10.02 -7.89
N ALA A 278 -11.88 10.23 -8.38
CA ALA A 278 -12.69 11.37 -7.98
C ALA A 278 -13.10 11.28 -6.51
N TRP A 279 -12.91 12.38 -5.77
CA TRP A 279 -13.24 12.43 -4.34
C TRP A 279 -14.75 12.43 -4.09
N LYS A 280 -15.23 11.44 -3.34
CA LYS A 280 -16.65 11.27 -2.98
C LYS A 280 -16.87 11.11 -1.47
N HIS A 281 -15.81 11.18 -0.68
CA HIS A 281 -15.90 11.13 0.77
C HIS A 281 -16.25 12.50 1.37
N GLU A 282 -16.68 12.49 2.64
CA GLU A 282 -16.73 13.71 3.44
C GLU A 282 -15.34 14.32 3.58
N ILE A 283 -15.28 15.64 3.73
CA ILE A 283 -14.01 16.35 3.89
C ILE A 283 -13.57 16.26 5.35
N PRO A 284 -12.44 15.59 5.65
CA PRO A 284 -11.98 15.45 7.03
C PRO A 284 -11.54 16.80 7.62
N ALA A 285 -11.53 16.88 8.95
CA ALA A 285 -11.12 18.10 9.67
C ALA A 285 -9.62 18.38 9.49
N GLU A 286 -8.83 17.33 9.36
CA GLU A 286 -7.37 17.32 9.23
C GLU A 286 -6.89 17.59 7.79
N LEU A 287 -7.80 17.89 6.85
CA LEU A 287 -7.40 18.25 5.49
C LEU A 287 -6.44 19.44 5.49
N ALA A 288 -5.25 19.23 4.93
CA ALA A 288 -4.19 20.24 4.89
C ALA A 288 -3.99 20.85 3.50
N ALA A 289 -4.33 20.12 2.44
CA ALA A 289 -4.12 20.55 1.06
C ALA A 289 -5.05 19.83 0.09
N VAL A 290 -5.06 20.31 -1.15
CA VAL A 290 -5.72 19.69 -2.30
C VAL A 290 -4.75 19.72 -3.47
N GLU A 291 -4.59 18.62 -4.18
CA GLU A 291 -3.86 18.57 -5.43
C GLU A 291 -4.69 19.22 -6.54
N VAL A 292 -4.24 20.40 -6.97
CA VAL A 292 -4.89 21.17 -8.03
C VAL A 292 -4.20 21.02 -9.39
N ALA A 293 -3.01 20.43 -9.42
CA ALA A 293 -2.22 20.23 -10.63
C ALA A 293 -1.72 18.79 -10.69
N THR A 294 -2.60 17.91 -11.14
CA THR A 294 -2.19 16.57 -11.53
C THR A 294 -1.67 16.59 -12.97
N GLY A 295 -0.60 15.88 -13.26
CA GLY A 295 0.02 15.91 -14.59
C GLY A 295 -0.90 15.34 -15.67
N GLY A 296 -0.83 15.91 -16.88
CA GLY A 296 -1.46 15.35 -18.07
C GLY A 296 -2.66 16.12 -18.63
N LEU A 297 -3.16 15.56 -19.71
CA LEU A 297 -4.32 16.03 -20.44
C LEU A 297 -5.36 14.92 -20.52
N ASP A 298 -6.63 15.29 -20.49
CA ASP A 298 -7.71 14.36 -20.80
C ASP A 298 -7.68 13.93 -22.29
N LYS A 299 -8.58 13.01 -22.69
CA LYS A 299 -8.70 12.54 -24.07
C LYS A 299 -9.08 13.65 -25.08
N ALA A 300 -9.61 14.77 -24.59
CA ALA A 300 -9.97 15.94 -25.39
C ALA A 300 -8.83 16.99 -25.44
N GLY A 301 -7.71 16.75 -24.74
CA GLY A 301 -6.57 17.66 -24.66
C GLY A 301 -6.77 18.83 -23.67
N LYS A 302 -7.76 18.72 -22.75
CA LYS A 302 -7.97 19.67 -21.67
C LYS A 302 -7.04 19.30 -20.49
N PHE A 303 -6.44 20.27 -19.85
CA PHE A 303 -5.71 20.04 -18.58
C PHE A 303 -6.67 19.56 -17.51
N LEU A 304 -6.25 18.54 -16.72
CA LEU A 304 -7.05 17.92 -15.66
C LEU A 304 -7.14 18.79 -14.39
N THR A 305 -6.69 20.05 -14.44
CA THR A 305 -6.54 20.96 -13.31
C THR A 305 -7.74 21.87 -13.06
N ASP A 306 -8.50 22.25 -14.10
CA ASP A 306 -9.54 23.28 -13.97
C ASP A 306 -10.63 22.91 -12.97
N ASP A 307 -11.09 21.64 -12.99
CA ASP A 307 -12.14 21.16 -12.09
C ASP A 307 -11.58 20.93 -10.65
N ALA A 308 -10.29 20.58 -10.53
CA ALA A 308 -9.63 20.49 -9.22
C ALA A 308 -9.44 21.87 -8.57
N ILE A 309 -9.14 22.90 -9.36
CA ILE A 309 -9.10 24.30 -8.87
C ILE A 309 -10.49 24.73 -8.39
N ALA A 310 -11.55 24.41 -9.14
CA ALA A 310 -12.92 24.73 -8.71
C ALA A 310 -13.31 24.02 -7.39
N PHE A 311 -12.88 22.78 -7.20
CA PHE A 311 -13.06 22.06 -5.94
C PHE A 311 -12.32 22.74 -4.78
N TRP A 312 -11.06 23.13 -4.98
CA TRP A 312 -10.27 23.87 -3.99
C TRP A 312 -10.88 25.24 -3.66
N ASP A 313 -11.31 26.01 -4.68
CA ASP A 313 -11.98 27.31 -4.50
C ASP A 313 -13.27 27.18 -3.67
N GLN A 314 -14.05 26.10 -3.89
CA GLN A 314 -15.24 25.83 -3.08
C GLN A 314 -14.87 25.65 -1.61
N LEU A 315 -13.87 24.80 -1.29
CA LEU A 315 -13.44 24.56 0.08
C LEU A 315 -12.91 25.81 0.76
N CYS A 316 -12.18 26.65 0.04
CA CYS A 316 -11.73 27.95 0.54
C CYS A 316 -12.92 28.89 0.79
N GLY A 317 -13.92 28.90 -0.09
CA GLY A 317 -15.16 29.65 0.07
C GLY A 317 -15.99 29.21 1.29
N GLU A 318 -15.87 27.95 1.70
CA GLU A 318 -16.45 27.38 2.94
C GLU A 318 -15.65 27.76 4.20
N GLY A 319 -14.53 28.50 4.05
CA GLY A 319 -13.71 28.99 5.16
C GLY A 319 -12.56 28.08 5.56
N ARG A 320 -12.20 27.09 4.71
CA ARG A 320 -11.00 26.28 4.93
C ARG A 320 -9.74 27.03 4.49
N HIS A 321 -8.66 26.87 5.24
CA HIS A 321 -7.34 27.44 4.93
C HIS A 321 -6.45 26.31 4.40
N LEU A 322 -6.44 26.13 3.08
CA LEU A 322 -5.74 25.05 2.37
C LEU A 322 -4.59 25.59 1.52
#